data_0d47b8a3e378e7bfee41b79d76ba801e
#
_entry.id   0d47b8a3e378e7bfee41b79d76ba801e
#
_cell.length_a   1.000
_cell.length_b   1.000
_cell.length_c   1.000
_cell.angle_alpha   90.00
_cell.angle_beta   90.00
_cell.angle_gamma   90.00
#
_symmetry.space_group_name_H-M   'P 1'
#
loop_
_entity.id
_entity.type
_entity.pdbx_description
1 polymer ?
#
loop_
_entity_poly.entity_id
_entity_poly.type
_entity_poly.pdbx_seq_one_letter_code
_entity_poly.pdbx_strand_id
1 'polypeptide(L)'
;NTYYGMKGSLSLSQNPVMHLTDDEFNRCKEDFDVVEQRMEETDHRFYDEMMYSVMRTLILDFFDFHVRINDMEESSTSQGAHLMGRFISMLERGEYRTCREVSHYASELCVTPKYLSEVSNHITGHSAGWWINRFTILDISRQLRDRSQNISDIAEAFNFTSPSYFSRY
;
A
#
# COMPACT_ATOMS: atom_id res chain seq x y z
N ASN A 1 -6.76 6.41 -4.50
CA ASN A 1 -6.00 6.80 -3.28
C ASN A 1 -5.31 5.59 -2.65
N THR A 2 -4.29 5.09 -3.32
CA THR A 2 -3.46 3.97 -2.86
C THR A 2 -2.48 4.43 -1.75
N TYR A 3 -2.32 5.74 -1.60
CA TYR A 3 -1.33 6.40 -0.73
C TYR A 3 -1.50 6.04 0.76
N TYR A 4 -2.70 6.14 1.30
CA TYR A 4 -2.93 5.87 2.73
C TYR A 4 -2.90 4.38 3.08
N GLY A 5 -3.35 3.52 2.15
CA GLY A 5 -3.42 2.09 2.40
C GLY A 5 -2.08 1.41 2.60
N MET A 6 -1.00 1.92 2.02
CA MET A 6 0.30 1.26 2.07
C MET A 6 1.18 1.75 3.21
N LYS A 7 1.19 3.06 3.51
CA LYS A 7 1.84 3.56 4.74
C LYS A 7 1.20 2.95 5.98
N GLY A 8 -0.12 2.90 6.04
CA GLY A 8 -0.85 2.26 7.12
C GLY A 8 -0.59 0.75 7.22
N SER A 9 -0.57 0.04 6.09
CA SER A 9 -0.27 -1.39 6.07
C SER A 9 1.17 -1.71 6.52
N LEU A 10 2.15 -0.89 6.12
CA LEU A 10 3.54 -1.02 6.59
C LEU A 10 3.65 -0.75 8.09
N SER A 11 3.01 0.30 8.57
CA SER A 11 2.97 0.66 9.98
C SER A 11 2.33 -0.43 10.83
N LEU A 12 1.19 -0.98 10.39
CA LEU A 12 0.53 -2.13 11.04
C LEU A 12 1.41 -3.39 11.06
N SER A 13 2.21 -3.62 10.02
CA SER A 13 3.11 -4.78 9.99
C SER A 13 4.28 -4.64 10.96
N GLN A 14 4.71 -3.41 11.24
CA GLN A 14 5.81 -3.13 12.18
C GLN A 14 5.35 -3.16 13.63
N ASN A 15 4.17 -2.61 13.91
CA ASN A 15 3.58 -2.52 15.24
C ASN A 15 2.14 -3.06 15.21
N PRO A 16 1.94 -4.39 15.32
CA PRO A 16 0.61 -5.00 15.22
C PRO A 16 -0.29 -4.73 16.44
N VAL A 17 0.26 -4.14 17.50
CA VAL A 17 -0.47 -3.78 18.71
C VAL A 17 -0.47 -2.27 18.87
N MET A 18 -1.65 -1.68 19.00
CA MET A 18 -1.84 -0.26 19.24
C MET A 18 -2.38 -0.03 20.66
N HIS A 19 -1.82 0.98 21.34
CA HIS A 19 -2.42 1.52 22.55
C HIS A 19 -3.30 2.69 22.15
N LEU A 20 -4.62 2.52 22.28
CA LEU A 20 -5.61 3.55 21.97
C LEU A 20 -5.89 4.38 23.21
N THR A 21 -6.15 5.68 23.03
CA THR A 21 -6.79 6.52 24.05
C THR A 21 -8.26 6.13 24.21
N ASP A 22 -8.91 6.56 25.28
CA ASP A 22 -10.33 6.27 25.52
C ASP A 22 -11.23 6.79 24.37
N ASP A 23 -10.90 7.96 23.81
CA ASP A 23 -11.63 8.54 22.68
C ASP A 23 -11.45 7.72 21.40
N GLU A 24 -10.22 7.26 21.10
CA GLU A 24 -9.91 6.41 19.96
C GLU A 24 -10.57 5.03 20.10
N PHE A 25 -10.56 4.49 21.32
CA PHE A 25 -11.24 3.22 21.60
C PHE A 25 -12.75 3.33 21.38
N ASN A 26 -13.38 4.42 21.85
CA ASN A 26 -14.81 4.63 21.64
C ASN A 26 -15.15 4.80 20.16
N ARG A 27 -14.34 5.55 19.38
CA ARG A 27 -14.52 5.68 17.93
C ARG A 27 -14.38 4.34 17.23
N CYS A 28 -13.34 3.57 17.56
CA CYS A 28 -13.13 2.23 17.01
C CYS A 28 -14.34 1.31 17.29
N LYS A 29 -14.89 1.38 18.51
CA LYS A 29 -16.09 0.62 18.87
C LYS A 29 -17.30 1.04 18.05
N GLU A 30 -17.54 2.34 17.89
CA GLU A 30 -18.62 2.88 17.05
C GLU A 30 -18.50 2.40 15.60
N ASP A 31 -17.30 2.40 15.04
CA ASP A 31 -17.05 1.90 13.68
C ASP A 31 -17.38 0.40 13.54
N PHE A 32 -17.00 -0.43 14.53
CA PHE A 32 -17.36 -1.84 14.54
C PHE A 32 -18.87 -2.05 14.68
N ASP A 33 -19.54 -1.29 15.56
CA ASP A 33 -21.00 -1.35 15.75
C ASP A 33 -21.71 -1.00 14.42
N VAL A 34 -21.21 0.00 13.67
CA VAL A 34 -21.74 0.36 12.35
C VAL A 34 -21.51 -0.78 11.34
N VAL A 35 -20.32 -1.39 11.30
CA VAL A 35 -20.05 -2.53 10.41
C VAL A 35 -21.01 -3.68 10.72
N GLU A 36 -21.15 -4.06 11.99
CA GLU A 36 -22.02 -5.16 12.43
C GLU A 36 -23.48 -4.89 12.03
N GLN A 37 -23.98 -3.68 12.29
CA GLN A 37 -25.32 -3.29 11.89
C GLN A 37 -25.53 -3.40 10.37
N ARG A 38 -24.59 -2.90 9.58
CA ARG A 38 -24.68 -2.92 8.11
C ARG A 38 -24.55 -4.32 7.52
N MET A 39 -23.85 -5.22 8.17
CA MET A 39 -23.76 -6.62 7.74
C MET A 39 -25.11 -7.34 7.79
N GLU A 40 -26.05 -6.90 8.62
CA GLU A 40 -27.39 -7.48 8.71
C GLU A 40 -28.32 -6.97 7.59
N GLU A 41 -28.00 -5.85 6.94
CA GLU A 41 -28.83 -5.21 5.91
C GLU A 41 -28.63 -5.84 4.51
N THR A 42 -28.63 -7.17 4.40
CA THR A 42 -28.32 -7.90 3.15
C THR A 42 -29.25 -7.57 1.98
N ASP A 43 -30.46 -7.08 2.24
CA ASP A 43 -31.44 -6.70 1.23
C ASP A 43 -31.26 -5.26 0.71
N HIS A 44 -30.26 -4.53 1.20
CA HIS A 44 -29.97 -3.18 0.76
C HIS A 44 -29.54 -3.16 -0.70
N ARG A 45 -30.22 -2.32 -1.53
CA ARG A 45 -30.00 -2.26 -2.99
C ARG A 45 -28.52 -2.05 -3.40
N PHE A 46 -27.75 -1.36 -2.58
CA PHE A 46 -26.32 -1.04 -2.79
C PHE A 46 -25.49 -1.62 -1.65
N TYR A 47 -25.74 -2.87 -1.31
CA TYR A 47 -25.09 -3.53 -0.16
C TYR A 47 -23.57 -3.55 -0.29
N ASP A 48 -23.05 -3.93 -1.45
CA ASP A 48 -21.60 -4.04 -1.67
C ASP A 48 -20.90 -2.69 -1.58
N GLU A 49 -21.48 -1.63 -2.20
CA GLU A 49 -20.92 -0.27 -2.15
C GLU A 49 -21.00 0.31 -0.72
N MET A 50 -22.08 0.04 -0.03
CA MET A 50 -22.26 0.45 1.36
C MET A 50 -21.25 -0.22 2.26
N MET A 51 -21.11 -1.55 2.17
CA MET A 51 -20.13 -2.30 2.95
C MET A 51 -18.69 -1.86 2.64
N TYR A 52 -18.38 -1.63 1.35
CA TYR A 52 -17.08 -1.08 0.95
C TYR A 52 -16.81 0.28 1.60
N SER A 53 -17.80 1.16 1.66
CA SER A 53 -17.67 2.49 2.24
C SER A 53 -17.45 2.43 3.76
N VAL A 54 -18.21 1.62 4.47
CA VAL A 54 -18.09 1.44 5.93
C VAL A 54 -16.75 0.82 6.30
N MET A 55 -16.35 -0.26 5.63
CA MET A 55 -15.04 -0.88 5.84
C MET A 55 -13.88 0.07 5.53
N ARG A 56 -14.04 0.93 4.52
CA ARG A 56 -13.06 1.95 4.19
C ARG A 56 -12.91 2.99 5.30
N THR A 57 -13.99 3.42 5.92
CA THR A 57 -13.96 4.36 7.06
C THR A 57 -13.20 3.75 8.23
N LEU A 58 -13.57 2.55 8.65
CA LEU A 58 -12.87 1.79 9.69
C LEU A 58 -11.36 1.69 9.43
N ILE A 59 -10.96 1.32 8.21
CA ILE A 59 -9.54 1.21 7.84
C ILE A 59 -8.83 2.56 7.91
N LEU A 60 -9.48 3.65 7.52
CA LEU A 60 -8.89 4.99 7.57
C LEU A 60 -8.70 5.49 9.00
N ASP A 61 -9.64 5.20 9.91
CA ASP A 61 -9.50 5.55 11.32
C ASP A 61 -8.39 4.73 11.98
N PHE A 62 -8.26 3.44 11.67
CA PHE A 62 -7.10 2.64 12.09
C PHE A 62 -5.78 3.23 11.60
N PHE A 63 -5.72 3.71 10.37
CA PHE A 63 -4.50 4.33 9.83
C PHE A 63 -4.20 5.67 10.52
N ASP A 64 -5.22 6.47 10.84
CA ASP A 64 -5.05 7.72 11.56
C ASP A 64 -4.50 7.49 12.98
N PHE A 65 -5.04 6.51 13.70
CA PHE A 65 -4.52 6.12 15.02
C PHE A 65 -3.06 5.67 14.94
N HIS A 66 -2.73 4.86 13.93
CA HIS A 66 -1.38 4.35 13.73
C HIS A 66 -0.36 5.45 13.40
N VAL A 67 -0.72 6.41 12.56
CA VAL A 67 0.14 7.53 12.19
C VAL A 67 0.43 8.39 13.42
N ARG A 68 -0.57 8.71 14.22
CA ARG A 68 -0.41 9.51 15.45
C ARG A 68 0.52 8.85 16.48
N ILE A 69 0.41 7.53 16.65
CA ILE A 69 1.28 6.78 17.56
C ILE A 69 2.73 6.84 17.07
N ASN A 70 2.96 6.65 15.76
CA ASN A 70 4.29 6.67 15.18
C ASN A 70 4.91 8.08 15.15
N ASP A 71 4.14 9.13 14.93
CA ASP A 71 4.64 10.52 15.00
C ASP A 71 5.13 10.87 16.43
N MET A 72 4.56 10.25 17.46
CA MET A 72 5.03 10.38 18.85
C MET A 72 6.29 9.55 19.14
N GLU A 73 6.54 8.46 18.37
CA GLU A 73 7.71 7.58 18.49
C GLU A 73 8.86 7.96 17.54
N GLU A 74 8.72 8.96 16.66
CA GLU A 74 9.72 9.36 15.66
C GLU A 74 11.10 9.73 16.22
N SER A 75 11.24 9.84 17.54
CA SER A 75 12.55 9.98 18.19
C SER A 75 13.41 8.71 18.18
N SER A 76 12.88 7.57 17.74
CA SER A 76 13.59 6.27 17.70
C SER A 76 13.48 5.48 16.40
N THR A 77 13.03 6.12 15.31
CA THR A 77 12.82 5.42 14.03
C THR A 77 14.13 4.81 13.51
N SER A 78 14.18 3.51 13.35
CA SER A 78 15.37 2.83 12.86
C SER A 78 15.71 3.30 11.45
N GLN A 79 17.04 3.39 11.13
CA GLN A 79 17.54 3.73 9.80
C GLN A 79 16.88 2.90 8.68
N GLY A 80 16.52 1.64 8.99
CA GLY A 80 15.80 0.76 8.07
C GLY A 80 14.37 1.22 7.77
N ALA A 81 13.63 1.70 8.77
CA ALA A 81 12.27 2.22 8.58
C ALA A 81 12.28 3.47 7.70
N HIS A 82 13.24 4.38 7.90
CA HIS A 82 13.41 5.57 7.06
C HIS A 82 13.78 5.21 5.62
N LEU A 83 14.68 4.23 5.44
CA LEU A 83 15.02 3.72 4.11
C LEU A 83 13.79 3.14 3.40
N MET A 84 13.01 2.33 4.12
CA MET A 84 11.80 1.71 3.56
C MET A 84 10.74 2.76 3.22
N GLY A 85 10.54 3.78 4.04
CA GLY A 85 9.64 4.90 3.75
C GLY A 85 10.02 5.63 2.47
N ARG A 86 11.31 5.92 2.25
CA ARG A 86 11.80 6.52 0.99
C ARG A 86 11.59 5.60 -0.20
N PHE A 87 11.86 4.30 -0.07
CA PHE A 87 11.61 3.32 -1.12
C PHE A 87 10.13 3.26 -1.53
N ILE A 88 9.22 3.18 -0.57
CA ILE A 88 7.77 3.19 -0.85
C ILE A 88 7.34 4.50 -1.51
N SER A 89 7.88 5.64 -1.09
CA SER A 89 7.58 6.94 -1.72
C SER A 89 7.99 6.98 -3.21
N MET A 90 9.09 6.29 -3.60
CA MET A 90 9.47 6.15 -5.01
C MET A 90 8.45 5.31 -5.79
N LEU A 91 7.98 4.21 -5.20
CA LEU A 91 6.92 3.40 -5.81
C LEU A 91 5.62 4.18 -5.95
N GLU A 92 5.23 4.94 -4.95
CA GLU A 92 4.02 5.78 -4.99
C GLU A 92 4.08 6.86 -6.07
N ARG A 93 5.27 7.40 -6.38
CA ARG A 93 5.48 8.31 -7.51
C ARG A 93 5.40 7.62 -8.88
N GLY A 94 5.30 6.29 -8.90
CA GLY A 94 5.13 5.53 -10.14
C GLY A 94 6.44 5.22 -10.88
N GLU A 95 7.59 5.27 -10.21
CA GLU A 95 8.90 5.02 -10.84
C GLU A 95 8.99 3.61 -11.46
N TYR A 96 8.23 2.64 -10.95
CA TYR A 96 8.13 1.29 -11.52
C TYR A 96 7.59 1.25 -12.96
N ARG A 97 6.93 2.31 -13.42
CA ARG A 97 6.48 2.39 -14.81
C ARG A 97 7.66 2.48 -15.78
N THR A 98 8.72 3.18 -15.38
CA THR A 98 9.93 3.37 -16.17
C THR A 98 11.00 2.34 -15.89
N CYS A 99 11.22 1.99 -14.61
CA CYS A 99 12.24 1.04 -14.19
C CYS A 99 11.73 0.11 -13.08
N ARG A 100 11.86 -1.21 -13.28
CA ARG A 100 11.46 -2.25 -12.32
C ARG A 100 12.63 -2.98 -11.68
N GLU A 101 13.84 -2.54 -11.97
CA GLU A 101 15.06 -3.15 -11.41
C GLU A 101 15.34 -2.65 -9.98
N VAL A 102 15.53 -3.56 -9.04
CA VAL A 102 15.87 -3.22 -7.65
C VAL A 102 17.13 -2.37 -7.56
N SER A 103 18.06 -2.57 -8.49
CA SER A 103 19.31 -1.80 -8.60
C SER A 103 19.09 -0.30 -8.80
N HIS A 104 18.08 0.09 -9.56
CA HIS A 104 17.70 1.49 -9.74
C HIS A 104 17.33 2.15 -8.41
N TYR A 105 16.39 1.55 -7.69
CA TYR A 105 15.95 2.08 -6.39
C TYR A 105 17.06 2.09 -5.35
N ALA A 106 17.87 1.04 -5.31
CA ALA A 106 18.99 0.96 -4.40
C ALA A 106 20.03 2.08 -4.68
N SER A 107 20.32 2.36 -5.95
CA SER A 107 21.19 3.46 -6.36
C SER A 107 20.68 4.82 -5.91
N GLU A 108 19.40 5.12 -6.16
CA GLU A 108 18.74 6.37 -5.74
C GLU A 108 18.72 6.54 -4.21
N LEU A 109 18.66 5.42 -3.49
CA LEU A 109 18.67 5.39 -2.02
C LEU A 109 20.08 5.31 -1.43
N CYS A 110 21.13 5.28 -2.27
CA CYS A 110 22.53 5.16 -1.86
C CYS A 110 22.83 3.90 -1.03
N VAL A 111 22.22 2.77 -1.39
CA VAL A 111 22.42 1.46 -0.74
C VAL A 111 22.67 0.36 -1.76
N THR A 112 23.03 -0.84 -1.32
CA THR A 112 23.13 -2.00 -2.22
C THR A 112 21.76 -2.63 -2.46
N PRO A 113 21.49 -3.24 -3.65
CA PRO A 113 20.25 -3.97 -3.93
C PRO A 113 19.94 -5.07 -2.91
N LYS A 114 21.00 -5.74 -2.42
CA LYS A 114 20.90 -6.78 -1.39
C LYS A 114 20.40 -6.18 -0.09
N TYR A 115 21.01 -5.09 0.39
CA TYR A 115 20.63 -4.44 1.63
C TYR A 115 19.20 -3.90 1.58
N LEU A 116 18.79 -3.25 0.46
CA LEU A 116 17.41 -2.80 0.28
C LEU A 116 16.41 -3.97 0.38
N SER A 117 16.72 -5.12 -0.25
CA SER A 117 15.86 -6.29 -0.20
C SER A 117 15.82 -6.95 1.18
N GLU A 118 16.94 -6.97 1.91
CA GLU A 118 17.01 -7.50 3.28
C GLU A 118 16.19 -6.63 4.25
N VAL A 119 16.35 -5.29 4.20
CA VAL A 119 15.57 -4.35 5.01
C VAL A 119 14.07 -4.47 4.68
N SER A 120 13.73 -4.50 3.41
CA SER A 120 12.35 -4.68 2.96
C SER A 120 11.75 -5.98 3.50
N ASN A 121 12.48 -7.09 3.38
CA ASN A 121 12.01 -8.39 3.86
C ASN A 121 11.90 -8.45 5.39
N HIS A 122 12.84 -7.83 6.11
CA HIS A 122 12.80 -7.76 7.58
C HIS A 122 11.57 -6.98 8.08
N ILE A 123 11.25 -5.86 7.43
CA ILE A 123 10.18 -4.96 7.86
C ILE A 123 8.81 -5.46 7.41
N THR A 124 8.70 -6.03 6.20
CA THR A 124 7.40 -6.29 5.55
C THR A 124 7.11 -7.77 5.27
N GLY A 125 8.09 -8.64 5.50
CA GLY A 125 8.03 -10.04 5.08
C GLY A 125 8.22 -10.26 3.57
N HIS A 126 8.47 -9.18 2.79
CA HIS A 126 8.61 -9.25 1.33
C HIS A 126 9.83 -8.49 0.83
N SER A 127 10.48 -9.02 -0.21
CA SER A 127 11.65 -8.36 -0.83
C SER A 127 11.26 -7.07 -1.56
N ALA A 128 12.25 -6.18 -1.81
CA ALA A 128 12.04 -4.98 -2.60
C ALA A 128 11.49 -5.28 -4.01
N GLY A 129 11.99 -6.33 -4.67
CA GLY A 129 11.48 -6.76 -5.97
C GLY A 129 10.01 -7.18 -5.94
N TRP A 130 9.57 -7.83 -4.86
CA TRP A 130 8.15 -8.17 -4.68
C TRP A 130 7.27 -6.92 -4.61
N TRP A 131 7.70 -5.88 -3.89
CA TRP A 131 6.96 -4.62 -3.81
C TRP A 131 6.88 -3.92 -5.16
N ILE A 132 8.01 -3.79 -5.88
CA ILE A 132 8.03 -3.21 -7.23
C ILE A 132 7.03 -3.93 -8.13
N ASN A 133 7.05 -5.26 -8.12
CA ASN A 133 6.15 -6.09 -8.91
C ASN A 133 4.68 -5.89 -8.50
N ARG A 134 4.41 -5.85 -7.20
CA ARG A 134 3.06 -5.65 -6.64
C ARG A 134 2.45 -4.33 -7.09
N PHE A 135 3.21 -3.23 -7.00
CA PHE A 135 2.76 -1.91 -7.47
C PHE A 135 2.49 -1.91 -8.98
N THR A 136 3.40 -2.50 -9.75
CA THR A 136 3.27 -2.63 -11.20
C THR A 136 1.99 -3.36 -11.59
N ILE A 137 1.75 -4.55 -11.01
CA ILE A 137 0.57 -5.37 -11.32
C ILE A 137 -0.72 -4.67 -10.93
N LEU A 138 -0.77 -4.02 -9.76
CA LEU A 138 -1.97 -3.31 -9.31
C LEU A 138 -2.32 -2.15 -10.25
N ASP A 139 -1.32 -1.39 -10.69
CA ASP A 139 -1.54 -0.26 -11.59
C ASP A 139 -1.92 -0.73 -13.00
N ILE A 140 -1.25 -1.73 -13.56
CA ILE A 140 -1.63 -2.36 -14.83
C ILE A 140 -3.06 -2.89 -14.76
N SER A 141 -3.41 -3.62 -13.69
CA SER A 141 -4.76 -4.15 -13.49
C SER A 141 -5.82 -3.07 -13.43
N ARG A 142 -5.48 -1.90 -12.86
CA ARG A 142 -6.36 -0.74 -12.82
C ARG A 142 -6.58 -0.15 -14.21
N GLN A 143 -5.50 0.00 -14.99
CA GLN A 143 -5.60 0.56 -16.35
C GLN A 143 -6.34 -0.39 -17.30
N LEU A 144 -6.14 -1.70 -17.19
CA LEU A 144 -6.86 -2.70 -17.98
C LEU A 144 -8.39 -2.73 -17.71
N ARG A 145 -8.86 -2.19 -16.59
CA ARG A 145 -10.31 -2.03 -16.33
C ARG A 145 -10.92 -0.88 -17.14
N ASP A 146 -10.12 0.07 -17.54
CA ASP A 146 -10.54 1.15 -18.42
C ASP A 146 -10.55 0.65 -19.88
N ARG A 147 -11.72 0.28 -20.36
CA ARG A 147 -11.93 -0.25 -21.72
C ARG A 147 -11.63 0.75 -22.84
N SER A 148 -11.38 2.02 -22.52
CA SER A 148 -10.98 3.04 -23.49
C SER A 148 -9.50 2.95 -23.87
N GLN A 149 -8.69 2.26 -23.07
CA GLN A 149 -7.25 2.11 -23.29
C GLN A 149 -6.93 0.86 -24.11
N ASN A 150 -5.96 1.01 -25.01
CA ASN A 150 -5.43 -0.11 -25.77
C ASN A 150 -4.32 -0.83 -24.96
N ILE A 151 -4.28 -2.16 -25.04
CA ILE A 151 -3.27 -2.99 -24.36
C ILE A 151 -1.85 -2.58 -24.77
N SER A 152 -1.64 -2.21 -26.03
CA SER A 152 -0.33 -1.76 -26.52
C SER A 152 0.10 -0.44 -25.88
N ASP A 153 -0.83 0.49 -25.69
CA ASP A 153 -0.55 1.79 -25.07
C ASP A 153 -0.21 1.63 -23.60
N ILE A 154 -0.91 0.70 -22.91
CA ILE A 154 -0.58 0.34 -21.51
C ILE A 154 0.82 -0.27 -21.43
N ALA A 155 1.16 -1.21 -22.33
CA ALA A 155 2.48 -1.83 -22.35
C ALA A 155 3.59 -0.80 -22.58
N GLU A 156 3.38 0.17 -23.46
CA GLU A 156 4.30 1.29 -23.73
C GLU A 156 4.42 2.21 -22.51
N ALA A 157 3.31 2.60 -21.89
CA ALA A 157 3.28 3.45 -20.69
C ALA A 157 4.04 2.83 -19.49
N PHE A 158 4.14 1.50 -19.45
CA PHE A 158 4.93 0.78 -18.45
C PHE A 158 6.31 0.34 -18.97
N ASN A 159 6.78 0.90 -20.08
CA ASN A 159 8.10 0.63 -20.64
C ASN A 159 8.39 -0.87 -20.81
N PHE A 160 7.41 -1.62 -21.35
CA PHE A 160 7.64 -3.02 -21.75
C PHE A 160 8.24 -3.09 -23.15
N THR A 161 9.28 -3.90 -23.32
CA THR A 161 10.02 -4.06 -24.58
C THR A 161 9.21 -4.76 -25.67
N SER A 162 8.18 -5.50 -25.31
CA SER A 162 7.28 -6.15 -26.26
C SER A 162 5.92 -6.49 -25.64
N PRO A 163 4.84 -6.53 -26.46
CA PRO A 163 3.52 -6.98 -26.02
C PRO A 163 3.52 -8.42 -25.50
N SER A 164 4.37 -9.30 -26.06
CA SER A 164 4.50 -10.67 -25.60
C SER A 164 5.10 -10.79 -24.19
N TYR A 165 6.03 -9.89 -23.86
CA TYR A 165 6.58 -9.83 -22.50
C TYR A 165 5.55 -9.26 -21.53
N PHE A 166 4.84 -8.20 -21.91
CA PHE A 166 3.74 -7.62 -21.13
C PHE A 166 2.65 -8.66 -20.82
N SER A 167 2.22 -9.46 -21.80
CA SER A 167 1.17 -10.47 -21.61
C SER A 167 1.56 -11.62 -20.67
N ARG A 168 2.88 -11.85 -20.47
CA ARG A 168 3.39 -12.88 -19.55
C ARG A 168 3.65 -12.34 -18.16
N TYR A 169 3.77 -11.03 -18.03
CA TYR A 169 4.01 -10.35 -16.76
C TYR A 169 2.76 -10.35 -15.89
#